data_61fe5237e651d618d5c41b4a8ea7c70d
#
_entry.id   61fe5237e651d618d5c41b4a8ea7c70d
#
_cell.length_a   1.000
_cell.length_b   1.000
_cell.length_c   1.000
_cell.angle_alpha   90.00
_cell.angle_beta   90.00
_cell.angle_gamma   90.00
#
_symmetry.space_group_name_H-M   'P 1'
#
loop_
_entity.id
_entity.type
_entity.pdbx_description
1 polymer ?
#
loop_
_entity_poly.entity_id
_entity_poly.type
_entity_poly.pdbx_seq_one_letter_code
_entity_poly.pdbx_strand_id
1 'polypeptide(L)'
;MTEGTGLDAPITAVTVFRDGARVQRSGTVSMEPGRQAVVIGGLPAGLDPASVRVGARGPGLTLLNVEVHRGYRTDPLREEVARLRADAERCRDAVRALDDEDAAVQAQLDFLGHLSGAAATALARAVGFGRAGHDELALMAGHLSADTADALGRRRDIGARSRVARRELEAAEQRLDEAERRAGRPAAYAEVSAILDAGAATPAQVELSYHVPGASWRPLYDLTLDGEQLEVSYLAEVTQQTGEDWPAVELVLATTRRGRFEGLPELDPWYVGKAVPPPKRPLMARRAMAFNAAAAPQAAAAEAAGPEADVLMAELSDSVGAGLVYRVQRPLAVPADGGPHKTSIGRFGLDAALDHLAVPVLAPEAYLRATVTNSSPLLLLPGPARVFHGTQFVGETALETVAAGEEFELQLGVDDQIRVERKLRRRGTSKAVIGGTRTIDIGYEITVENHRQGKTRVSVHDRIPVSTDGDIKVRLRETSPAPSAQTDLGELTWELPLEGGQEAAVRYRFTVEHPAQVTVTGL
;
A
#
# COMPACT_ATOMS: atom_id res chain seq x y z
N MET A 1 -4.49 13.05 -47.11
CA MET A 1 -4.54 12.11 -45.98
C MET A 1 -4.93 10.78 -46.59
N THR A 2 -4.00 9.86 -46.72
CA THR A 2 -4.26 8.49 -47.19
C THR A 2 -5.08 7.80 -46.09
N GLU A 3 -6.31 7.38 -46.42
CA GLU A 3 -7.10 6.57 -45.48
C GLU A 3 -6.30 5.31 -45.16
N GLY A 4 -5.85 5.20 -43.91
CA GLY A 4 -5.08 4.06 -43.47
C GLY A 4 -5.98 2.86 -43.13
N THR A 5 -5.51 1.66 -43.46
CA THR A 5 -6.20 0.42 -43.05
C THR A 5 -6.06 0.23 -41.54
N GLY A 6 -7.19 0.25 -40.81
CA GLY A 6 -7.20 -0.02 -39.38
C GLY A 6 -6.82 -1.48 -39.09
N LEU A 7 -5.85 -1.67 -38.18
CA LEU A 7 -5.42 -2.99 -37.72
C LEU A 7 -5.86 -3.18 -36.28
N ASP A 8 -6.63 -4.23 -36.02
CA ASP A 8 -6.84 -4.75 -34.67
C ASP A 8 -5.60 -5.54 -34.25
N ALA A 9 -4.91 -5.02 -33.25
CA ALA A 9 -3.69 -5.60 -32.69
C ALA A 9 -3.86 -5.80 -31.18
N PRO A 10 -4.37 -6.97 -30.74
CA PRO A 10 -4.52 -7.29 -29.33
C PRO A 10 -3.16 -7.31 -28.61
N ILE A 11 -3.18 -7.08 -27.30
CA ILE A 11 -2.01 -7.21 -26.43
C ILE A 11 -1.64 -8.69 -26.36
N THR A 12 -0.38 -9.01 -26.62
CA THR A 12 0.14 -10.39 -26.61
C THR A 12 1.06 -10.65 -25.42
N ALA A 13 1.85 -9.65 -25.01
CA ALA A 13 2.74 -9.75 -23.86
C ALA A 13 2.95 -8.38 -23.19
N VAL A 14 3.20 -8.41 -21.89
CA VAL A 14 3.52 -7.20 -21.12
C VAL A 14 4.75 -7.46 -20.26
N THR A 15 5.75 -6.57 -20.36
CA THR A 15 6.89 -6.54 -19.43
C THR A 15 6.71 -5.38 -18.47
N VAL A 16 6.52 -5.68 -17.18
CA VAL A 16 6.35 -4.67 -16.13
C VAL A 16 7.70 -4.38 -15.49
N PHE A 17 8.08 -3.11 -15.49
CA PHE A 17 9.25 -2.57 -14.81
C PHE A 17 8.86 -1.96 -13.46
N ARG A 18 9.82 -1.44 -12.73
CA ARG A 18 9.54 -0.73 -11.47
C ARG A 18 8.91 0.67 -11.68
N ASP A 19 8.95 1.19 -12.89
CA ASP A 19 8.56 2.57 -13.25
C ASP A 19 7.78 2.68 -14.57
N GLY A 20 7.14 1.61 -14.99
CA GLY A 20 6.33 1.55 -16.21
C GLY A 20 6.19 0.14 -16.77
N ALA A 21 5.61 0.03 -17.95
CA ALA A 21 5.50 -1.24 -18.66
C ALA A 21 5.86 -1.10 -20.14
N ARG A 22 6.37 -2.19 -20.71
CA ARG A 22 6.46 -2.37 -22.17
C ARG A 22 5.35 -3.30 -22.60
N VAL A 23 4.45 -2.77 -23.41
CA VAL A 23 3.34 -3.52 -23.98
C VAL A 23 3.68 -3.97 -25.39
N GLN A 24 3.36 -5.21 -25.71
CA GLN A 24 3.52 -5.79 -27.04
C GLN A 24 2.15 -6.16 -27.60
N ARG A 25 1.91 -5.76 -28.85
CA ARG A 25 0.69 -6.04 -29.59
C ARG A 25 1.04 -6.69 -30.93
N SER A 26 0.20 -7.57 -31.41
CA SER A 26 0.39 -8.21 -32.71
C SER A 26 -0.94 -8.38 -33.43
N GLY A 27 -0.92 -8.13 -34.73
CA GLY A 27 -2.09 -8.31 -35.61
C GLY A 27 -1.66 -8.67 -37.03
N THR A 28 -2.59 -9.21 -37.81
CA THR A 28 -2.37 -9.56 -39.23
C THR A 28 -3.27 -8.73 -40.09
N VAL A 29 -2.72 -8.13 -41.15
CA VAL A 29 -3.43 -7.35 -42.13
C VAL A 29 -3.11 -7.85 -43.55
N SER A 30 -4.08 -7.87 -44.45
CA SER A 30 -3.86 -8.16 -45.89
C SER A 30 -3.39 -6.89 -46.58
N MET A 31 -2.24 -6.95 -47.21
CA MET A 31 -1.65 -5.85 -47.97
C MET A 31 -1.87 -6.08 -49.47
N GLU A 32 -2.31 -5.03 -50.15
CA GLU A 32 -2.29 -4.96 -51.61
C GLU A 32 -0.93 -4.44 -52.10
N PRO A 33 -0.55 -4.68 -53.36
CA PRO A 33 0.70 -4.19 -53.91
C PRO A 33 0.82 -2.66 -53.82
N GLY A 34 1.98 -2.15 -53.38
CA GLY A 34 2.26 -0.73 -53.24
C GLY A 34 2.28 -0.26 -51.76
N ARG A 35 2.29 1.06 -51.61
CA ARG A 35 2.40 1.72 -50.30
C ARG A 35 1.05 1.88 -49.63
N GLN A 36 0.93 1.40 -48.42
CA GLN A 36 -0.28 1.51 -47.62
C GLN A 36 0.07 1.91 -46.19
N ALA A 37 -0.81 2.71 -45.57
CA ALA A 37 -0.71 3.05 -44.15
C ALA A 37 -1.55 2.05 -43.35
N VAL A 38 -0.91 1.40 -42.36
CA VAL A 38 -1.57 0.54 -41.38
C VAL A 38 -1.66 1.31 -40.07
N VAL A 39 -2.86 1.43 -39.54
CA VAL A 39 -3.13 2.26 -38.35
C VAL A 39 -3.56 1.38 -37.20
N ILE A 40 -2.83 1.47 -36.09
CA ILE A 40 -3.15 0.81 -34.81
C ILE A 40 -3.62 1.90 -33.83
N GLY A 41 -4.92 1.89 -33.55
CA GLY A 41 -5.57 2.88 -32.69
C GLY A 41 -5.86 2.35 -31.28
N GLY A 42 -6.43 3.22 -30.43
CA GLY A 42 -6.85 2.85 -29.08
C GLY A 42 -5.70 2.63 -28.10
N LEU A 43 -4.53 3.23 -28.37
CA LEU A 43 -3.36 3.14 -27.51
C LEU A 43 -3.42 4.19 -26.38
N PRO A 44 -2.79 3.93 -25.23
CA PRO A 44 -2.73 4.88 -24.12
C PRO A 44 -2.10 6.21 -24.55
N ALA A 45 -2.72 7.33 -24.21
CA ALA A 45 -2.17 8.64 -24.50
C ALA A 45 -0.82 8.92 -23.84
N GLY A 46 -0.56 8.23 -22.72
CA GLY A 46 0.68 8.33 -21.95
C GLY A 46 1.85 7.56 -22.55
N LEU A 47 1.67 6.83 -23.66
CA LEU A 47 2.78 6.10 -24.27
C LEU A 47 3.95 7.05 -24.62
N ASP A 48 5.16 6.55 -24.46
CA ASP A 48 6.37 7.28 -24.83
C ASP A 48 6.64 7.12 -26.34
N PRO A 49 6.48 8.17 -27.16
CA PRO A 49 6.66 8.07 -28.61
C PRO A 49 8.06 7.62 -29.03
N ALA A 50 9.10 7.96 -28.24
CA ALA A 50 10.48 7.58 -28.54
C ALA A 50 10.71 6.07 -28.35
N SER A 51 9.83 5.40 -27.59
CA SER A 51 9.90 3.96 -27.32
C SER A 51 9.17 3.10 -28.33
N VAL A 52 8.38 3.70 -29.22
CA VAL A 52 7.58 2.97 -30.21
C VAL A 52 8.49 2.23 -31.18
N ARG A 53 8.22 0.94 -31.32
CA ARG A 53 8.88 0.05 -32.28
C ARG A 53 7.80 -0.71 -33.04
N VAL A 54 7.87 -0.67 -34.35
CA VAL A 54 7.01 -1.45 -35.24
C VAL A 54 7.88 -2.44 -36.01
N GLY A 55 7.49 -3.70 -35.97
CA GLY A 55 8.01 -4.77 -36.81
C GLY A 55 6.94 -5.19 -37.80
N ALA A 56 7.31 -5.45 -39.04
CA ALA A 56 6.40 -6.03 -40.03
C ALA A 56 7.08 -7.21 -40.69
N ARG A 57 6.37 -8.34 -40.74
CA ARG A 57 6.87 -9.59 -41.36
C ARG A 57 5.89 -10.02 -42.47
N GLY A 58 6.44 -10.30 -43.64
CA GLY A 58 5.72 -10.81 -44.79
C GLY A 58 6.62 -10.87 -46.04
N PRO A 59 6.31 -11.71 -47.03
CA PRO A 59 7.09 -11.79 -48.26
C PRO A 59 7.08 -10.47 -49.03
N GLY A 60 8.26 -9.91 -49.35
CA GLY A 60 8.39 -8.67 -50.10
C GLY A 60 7.83 -7.41 -49.43
N LEU A 61 7.74 -7.42 -48.10
CA LEU A 61 7.23 -6.31 -47.30
C LEU A 61 8.39 -5.47 -46.76
N THR A 62 8.25 -4.14 -46.85
CA THR A 62 9.21 -3.17 -46.32
C THR A 62 8.50 -2.14 -45.47
N LEU A 63 8.98 -1.91 -44.25
CA LEU A 63 8.53 -0.80 -43.40
C LEU A 63 9.27 0.48 -43.79
N LEU A 64 8.54 1.50 -44.19
CA LEU A 64 9.10 2.75 -44.68
C LEU A 64 9.13 3.84 -43.59
N ASN A 65 8.04 3.97 -42.83
CA ASN A 65 7.92 5.03 -41.81
C ASN A 65 6.99 4.59 -40.68
N VAL A 66 7.19 5.18 -39.50
CA VAL A 66 6.32 5.01 -38.32
C VAL A 66 6.05 6.38 -37.72
N GLU A 67 4.79 6.73 -37.58
CA GLU A 67 4.34 8.02 -37.01
C GLU A 67 3.42 7.75 -35.83
N VAL A 68 3.56 8.57 -34.77
CA VAL A 68 2.70 8.52 -33.60
C VAL A 68 1.83 9.77 -33.59
N HIS A 69 0.52 9.56 -33.67
CA HIS A 69 -0.46 10.63 -33.60
C HIS A 69 -1.18 10.59 -32.25
N ARG A 70 -1.47 11.76 -31.69
CA ARG A 70 -2.28 11.90 -30.47
C ARG A 70 -3.59 12.59 -30.81
N GLY A 71 -4.67 12.03 -30.33
CA GLY A 71 -6.02 12.56 -30.57
C GLY A 71 -6.84 12.57 -29.28
N TYR A 72 -8.01 13.18 -29.36
CA TYR A 72 -9.03 13.14 -28.32
C TYR A 72 -10.25 12.45 -28.87
N ARG A 73 -10.67 11.36 -28.26
CA ARG A 73 -11.94 10.70 -28.63
C ARG A 73 -13.09 11.43 -27.94
N THR A 74 -14.16 11.67 -28.71
CA THR A 74 -15.48 11.95 -28.15
C THR A 74 -16.02 10.60 -27.67
N ASP A 75 -15.91 10.35 -26.38
CA ASP A 75 -16.18 9.05 -25.76
C ASP A 75 -17.69 8.78 -25.72
N PRO A 76 -18.19 7.59 -26.09
CA PRO A 76 -19.58 7.16 -25.85
C PRO A 76 -19.99 7.24 -24.37
N LEU A 77 -19.06 7.10 -23.44
CA LEU A 77 -19.27 7.36 -22.01
C LEU A 77 -19.68 8.81 -21.69
N ARG A 78 -19.30 9.79 -22.52
CA ARG A 78 -19.78 11.17 -22.35
C ARG A 78 -21.24 11.35 -22.67
N GLU A 79 -21.77 10.62 -23.64
CA GLU A 79 -23.20 10.61 -23.93
C GLU A 79 -23.98 9.97 -22.79
N GLU A 80 -23.45 8.91 -22.19
CA GLU A 80 -24.03 8.26 -21.00
C GLU A 80 -24.04 9.22 -19.80
N VAL A 81 -22.92 9.88 -19.51
CA VAL A 81 -22.84 10.92 -18.45
C VAL A 81 -23.81 12.06 -18.71
N ALA A 82 -23.93 12.52 -19.96
CA ALA A 82 -24.88 13.58 -20.32
C ALA A 82 -26.34 13.14 -20.08
N ARG A 83 -26.69 11.90 -20.41
CA ARG A 83 -28.01 11.31 -20.14
C ARG A 83 -28.28 11.22 -18.63
N LEU A 84 -27.34 10.64 -17.87
CA LEU A 84 -27.47 10.49 -16.41
C LEU A 84 -27.55 11.85 -15.71
N ARG A 85 -26.84 12.87 -16.21
CA ARG A 85 -26.93 14.24 -15.70
C ARG A 85 -28.31 14.83 -15.92
N ALA A 86 -28.87 14.65 -17.12
CA ALA A 86 -30.24 15.08 -17.40
C ALA A 86 -31.28 14.34 -16.55
N ASP A 87 -31.04 13.04 -16.27
CA ASP A 87 -31.90 12.26 -15.36
C ASP A 87 -31.86 12.78 -13.93
N ALA A 88 -30.66 13.04 -13.39
CA ALA A 88 -30.51 13.62 -12.06
C ALA A 88 -31.17 15.01 -11.94
N GLU A 89 -31.07 15.82 -12.99
CA GLU A 89 -31.68 17.15 -13.05
C GLU A 89 -33.21 17.05 -13.03
N ARG A 90 -33.81 16.12 -13.80
CA ARG A 90 -35.26 15.84 -13.74
C ARG A 90 -35.72 15.40 -12.35
N CYS A 91 -34.96 14.54 -11.69
CA CYS A 91 -35.26 14.13 -10.30
C CYS A 91 -35.17 15.29 -9.31
N ARG A 92 -34.20 16.20 -9.48
CA ARG A 92 -34.11 17.44 -8.67
C ARG A 92 -35.33 18.35 -8.85
N ASP A 93 -35.75 18.52 -10.11
CA ASP A 93 -36.92 19.35 -10.42
C ASP A 93 -38.19 18.74 -9.84
N ALA A 94 -38.34 17.41 -9.86
CA ALA A 94 -39.47 16.72 -9.24
C ALA A 94 -39.49 16.91 -7.70
N VAL A 95 -38.32 16.89 -7.05
CA VAL A 95 -38.24 17.21 -5.59
C VAL A 95 -38.62 18.65 -5.33
N ARG A 96 -38.12 19.62 -6.12
CA ARG A 96 -38.45 21.04 -5.98
C ARG A 96 -39.95 21.28 -6.13
N ALA A 97 -40.57 20.67 -7.15
CA ALA A 97 -42.01 20.81 -7.36
C ALA A 97 -42.84 20.34 -6.14
N LEU A 98 -42.39 19.23 -5.52
CA LEU A 98 -43.05 18.73 -4.29
C LEU A 98 -42.80 19.61 -3.05
N ASP A 99 -41.61 20.19 -2.95
CA ASP A 99 -41.30 21.16 -1.88
C ASP A 99 -42.13 22.45 -2.04
N ASP A 100 -42.37 22.92 -3.27
CA ASP A 100 -43.26 24.04 -3.59
C ASP A 100 -44.72 23.70 -3.27
N GLU A 101 -45.20 22.48 -3.60
CA GLU A 101 -46.53 21.99 -3.21
C GLU A 101 -46.69 21.96 -1.67
N ASP A 102 -45.69 21.47 -0.92
CA ASP A 102 -45.74 21.48 0.56
C ASP A 102 -45.80 22.90 1.14
N ALA A 103 -45.00 23.80 0.56
CA ALA A 103 -45.00 25.21 0.97
C ALA A 103 -46.37 25.87 0.74
N ALA A 104 -47.04 25.58 -0.37
CA ALA A 104 -48.39 26.11 -0.66
C ALA A 104 -49.43 25.55 0.32
N VAL A 105 -49.38 24.24 0.63
CA VAL A 105 -50.30 23.65 1.63
C VAL A 105 -49.98 24.17 3.03
N GLN A 106 -48.74 24.41 3.37
CA GLN A 106 -48.36 25.02 4.66
C GLN A 106 -48.92 26.44 4.77
N ALA A 107 -48.80 27.26 3.73
CA ALA A 107 -49.39 28.60 3.72
C ALA A 107 -50.92 28.57 3.89
N GLN A 108 -51.60 27.57 3.31
CA GLN A 108 -53.03 27.35 3.51
C GLN A 108 -53.35 26.99 4.96
N LEU A 109 -52.57 26.10 5.59
CA LEU A 109 -52.73 25.73 6.99
C LEU A 109 -52.52 26.90 7.92
N ASP A 110 -51.54 27.74 7.65
CA ASP A 110 -51.26 28.96 8.41
C ASP A 110 -52.45 29.96 8.30
N PHE A 111 -52.98 30.14 7.09
CA PHE A 111 -54.16 30.94 6.84
C PHE A 111 -55.38 30.42 7.61
N LEU A 112 -55.67 29.11 7.55
CA LEU A 112 -56.76 28.49 8.28
C LEU A 112 -56.58 28.64 9.81
N GLY A 113 -55.35 28.53 10.30
CA GLY A 113 -55.01 28.75 11.71
C GLY A 113 -55.28 30.17 12.14
N HIS A 114 -54.89 31.17 11.36
CA HIS A 114 -55.17 32.58 11.62
C HIS A 114 -56.68 32.88 11.57
N LEU A 115 -57.38 32.33 10.55
CA LEU A 115 -58.81 32.46 10.39
C LEU A 115 -59.57 31.85 11.57
N SER A 116 -59.17 30.65 12.01
CA SER A 116 -59.76 29.97 13.17
C SER A 116 -59.60 30.79 14.46
N GLY A 117 -58.43 31.37 14.71
CA GLY A 117 -58.16 32.22 15.86
C GLY A 117 -58.99 33.53 15.87
N ALA A 118 -59.06 34.19 14.72
CA ALA A 118 -59.87 35.41 14.56
C ALA A 118 -61.35 35.10 14.68
N ALA A 119 -61.84 34.06 14.04
CA ALA A 119 -63.20 33.61 14.09
C ALA A 119 -63.63 33.19 15.50
N ALA A 120 -62.83 32.41 16.20
CA ALA A 120 -63.11 32.02 17.60
C ALA A 120 -63.30 33.28 18.52
N THR A 121 -62.46 34.31 18.34
CA THR A 121 -62.55 35.55 19.13
C THR A 121 -63.75 36.33 18.77
N ALA A 122 -64.07 36.48 17.48
CA ALA A 122 -65.26 37.23 17.01
C ALA A 122 -66.58 36.56 17.43
N LEU A 123 -66.63 35.24 17.32
CA LEU A 123 -67.81 34.45 17.67
C LEU A 123 -68.06 34.39 19.18
N ALA A 124 -67.01 34.23 19.99
CA ALA A 124 -67.10 34.28 21.43
C ALA A 124 -67.75 35.62 21.90
N ARG A 125 -67.37 36.72 21.23
CA ARG A 125 -68.03 38.06 21.49
C ARG A 125 -69.46 38.07 20.99
N ALA A 126 -69.78 37.54 19.80
CA ALA A 126 -71.15 37.55 19.25
C ALA A 126 -72.09 36.67 20.07
N VAL A 127 -71.69 35.56 20.57
CA VAL A 127 -72.45 34.69 21.50
C VAL A 127 -72.64 35.40 22.84
N GLY A 128 -71.62 36.06 23.39
CA GLY A 128 -71.72 36.79 24.64
C GLY A 128 -72.69 38.01 24.58
N PHE A 129 -72.93 38.54 23.37
CA PHE A 129 -73.90 39.58 23.10
C PHE A 129 -75.25 39.07 22.55
N GLY A 130 -75.47 37.75 22.49
CA GLY A 130 -76.74 37.19 21.99
C GLY A 130 -76.99 37.42 20.49
N ARG A 131 -75.93 37.68 19.69
CA ARG A 131 -75.97 37.97 18.25
C ARG A 131 -75.69 36.79 17.33
N ALA A 132 -75.29 35.64 17.87
CA ALA A 132 -75.07 34.42 17.13
C ALA A 132 -75.56 33.22 17.94
N GLY A 133 -76.09 32.19 17.23
CA GLY A 133 -76.57 30.93 17.82
C GLY A 133 -75.47 29.90 17.97
N HIS A 134 -75.70 28.92 18.85
CA HIS A 134 -74.77 27.80 19.04
C HIS A 134 -74.58 26.96 17.77
N ASP A 135 -75.65 26.84 16.95
CA ASP A 135 -75.61 26.05 15.70
C ASP A 135 -74.71 26.66 14.61
N GLU A 136 -74.66 28.00 14.49
CA GLU A 136 -73.80 28.70 13.56
C GLU A 136 -72.31 28.52 13.94
N LEU A 137 -72.04 28.49 15.25
CA LEU A 137 -70.74 28.23 15.83
C LEU A 137 -70.24 26.79 15.49
N ALA A 138 -71.11 25.82 15.70
CA ALA A 138 -70.78 24.37 15.39
C ALA A 138 -70.56 24.14 13.89
N LEU A 139 -71.38 24.78 13.05
CA LEU A 139 -71.26 24.68 11.60
C LEU A 139 -69.92 25.24 11.10
N MET A 140 -69.55 26.44 11.54
CA MET A 140 -68.27 27.07 11.13
C MET A 140 -67.08 26.37 11.68
N ALA A 141 -67.08 25.87 12.91
CA ALA A 141 -66.01 25.05 13.47
C ALA A 141 -65.88 23.73 12.71
N GLY A 142 -67.01 23.14 12.30
CA GLY A 142 -67.01 21.93 11.47
C GLY A 142 -66.35 22.14 10.11
N HIS A 143 -66.66 23.24 9.41
CA HIS A 143 -66.02 23.56 8.12
C HIS A 143 -64.52 23.81 8.28
N LEU A 144 -64.10 24.64 9.23
CA LEU A 144 -62.68 24.91 9.47
C LEU A 144 -61.90 23.64 9.85
N SER A 145 -62.49 22.77 10.65
CA SER A 145 -61.90 21.48 11.02
C SER A 145 -61.77 20.56 9.81
N ALA A 146 -62.80 20.50 8.96
CA ALA A 146 -62.77 19.68 7.74
C ALA A 146 -61.70 20.17 6.76
N ASP A 147 -61.64 21.50 6.50
CA ASP A 147 -60.64 22.10 5.62
C ASP A 147 -59.22 21.90 6.14
N THR A 148 -59.03 22.01 7.45
CA THR A 148 -57.70 21.75 8.09
C THR A 148 -57.33 20.27 7.99
N ALA A 149 -58.28 19.38 8.22
CA ALA A 149 -58.03 17.93 8.09
C ALA A 149 -57.68 17.55 6.65
N ASP A 150 -58.35 18.12 5.66
CA ASP A 150 -58.09 17.92 4.24
C ASP A 150 -56.68 18.45 3.85
N ALA A 151 -56.33 19.64 4.27
CA ALA A 151 -55.00 20.23 4.04
C ALA A 151 -53.89 19.35 4.70
N LEU A 152 -54.09 18.86 5.93
CA LEU A 152 -53.17 17.94 6.59
C LEU A 152 -53.09 16.57 5.87
N GLY A 153 -54.20 16.11 5.29
CA GLY A 153 -54.24 14.92 4.42
C GLY A 153 -53.32 15.09 3.19
N ARG A 154 -53.54 16.18 2.45
CA ARG A 154 -52.71 16.52 1.28
C ARG A 154 -51.23 16.64 1.65
N ARG A 155 -50.92 17.28 2.76
CA ARG A 155 -49.54 17.41 3.23
C ARG A 155 -48.89 16.08 3.51
N ARG A 156 -49.61 15.10 4.11
CA ARG A 156 -49.09 13.73 4.31
C ARG A 156 -48.79 13.01 3.00
N ASP A 157 -49.69 13.18 2.00
CA ASP A 157 -49.49 12.61 0.67
C ASP A 157 -48.29 13.23 -0.04
N ILE A 158 -48.14 14.55 -0.01
CA ILE A 158 -46.95 15.25 -0.55
C ILE A 158 -45.70 14.75 0.17
N GLY A 159 -45.69 14.61 1.49
CA GLY A 159 -44.58 14.10 2.25
C GLY A 159 -44.19 12.64 1.89
N ALA A 160 -45.19 11.81 1.56
CA ALA A 160 -44.94 10.45 1.07
C ALA A 160 -44.28 10.46 -0.34
N ARG A 161 -44.81 11.28 -1.26
CA ARG A 161 -44.24 11.45 -2.62
C ARG A 161 -42.84 12.06 -2.56
N SER A 162 -42.59 13.03 -1.70
CA SER A 162 -41.29 13.68 -1.53
C SER A 162 -40.22 12.67 -1.06
N ARG A 163 -40.57 11.75 -0.14
CA ARG A 163 -39.63 10.70 0.28
C ARG A 163 -39.24 9.74 -0.87
N VAL A 164 -40.18 9.43 -1.75
CA VAL A 164 -39.88 8.59 -2.93
C VAL A 164 -38.99 9.35 -3.91
N ALA A 165 -39.37 10.59 -4.26
CA ALA A 165 -38.60 11.42 -5.19
C ALA A 165 -37.16 11.69 -4.70
N ARG A 166 -36.95 11.89 -3.41
CA ARG A 166 -35.61 12.07 -2.83
C ARG A 166 -34.75 10.80 -2.93
N ARG A 167 -35.33 9.61 -2.77
CA ARG A 167 -34.60 8.34 -2.98
C ARG A 167 -34.24 8.14 -4.46
N GLU A 168 -35.13 8.51 -5.36
CA GLU A 168 -34.88 8.45 -6.80
C GLU A 168 -33.76 9.41 -7.22
N LEU A 169 -33.74 10.62 -6.64
CA LEU A 169 -32.67 11.59 -6.82
C LEU A 169 -31.34 11.06 -6.33
N GLU A 170 -31.28 10.53 -5.11
CA GLU A 170 -30.07 9.94 -4.52
C GLU A 170 -29.52 8.79 -5.40
N ALA A 171 -30.40 7.92 -5.89
CA ALA A 171 -30.00 6.84 -6.78
C ALA A 171 -29.53 7.34 -8.17
N ALA A 172 -30.11 8.44 -8.68
CA ALA A 172 -29.67 9.07 -9.93
C ALA A 172 -28.31 9.76 -9.77
N GLU A 173 -28.08 10.45 -8.65
CA GLU A 173 -26.82 11.11 -8.32
C GLU A 173 -25.69 10.09 -8.13
N GLN A 174 -25.95 8.97 -7.44
CA GLN A 174 -24.97 7.88 -7.30
C GLN A 174 -24.58 7.29 -8.66
N ARG A 175 -25.54 7.06 -9.56
CA ARG A 175 -25.27 6.56 -10.92
C ARG A 175 -24.46 7.55 -11.75
N LEU A 176 -24.76 8.84 -11.63
CA LEU A 176 -24.01 9.91 -12.30
C LEU A 176 -22.57 9.97 -11.78
N ASP A 177 -22.36 9.96 -10.47
CA ASP A 177 -21.05 9.96 -9.81
C ASP A 177 -20.20 8.77 -10.23
N GLU A 178 -20.80 7.59 -10.36
CA GLU A 178 -20.11 6.39 -10.81
C GLU A 178 -19.73 6.47 -12.30
N ALA A 179 -20.63 6.98 -13.13
CA ALA A 179 -20.37 7.20 -14.55
C ALA A 179 -19.30 8.29 -14.77
N GLU A 180 -19.33 9.39 -14.01
CA GLU A 180 -18.32 10.46 -14.08
C GLU A 180 -16.94 9.96 -13.63
N ARG A 181 -16.88 9.08 -12.61
CA ARG A 181 -15.63 8.42 -12.20
C ARG A 181 -15.09 7.48 -13.29
N ARG A 182 -15.95 6.74 -13.98
CA ARG A 182 -15.56 5.88 -15.11
C ARG A 182 -15.19 6.68 -16.37
N ALA A 183 -15.90 7.75 -16.65
CA ALA A 183 -15.66 8.57 -17.83
C ALA A 183 -14.36 9.37 -17.79
N GLY A 184 -13.72 9.53 -16.61
CA GLY A 184 -12.43 10.18 -16.46
C GLY A 184 -12.33 11.53 -17.19
N ARG A 185 -11.11 12.09 -17.25
CA ARG A 185 -10.75 13.21 -18.13
C ARG A 185 -10.91 12.78 -19.60
N PRO A 186 -11.12 13.73 -20.58
CA PRO A 186 -11.23 13.40 -22.00
C PRO A 186 -10.13 12.42 -22.36
N ALA A 187 -10.52 11.20 -22.76
CA ALA A 187 -9.59 10.15 -23.07
C ALA A 187 -8.77 10.58 -24.27
N ALA A 188 -7.64 11.22 -23.99
CA ALA A 188 -6.60 11.35 -24.98
C ALA A 188 -6.17 9.93 -25.35
N TYR A 189 -6.09 9.62 -26.60
CA TYR A 189 -5.57 8.36 -27.11
C TYR A 189 -4.35 8.61 -27.99
N ALA A 190 -3.54 7.60 -28.16
CA ALA A 190 -2.52 7.59 -29.17
C ALA A 190 -2.87 6.59 -30.28
N GLU A 191 -2.32 6.85 -31.43
CA GLU A 191 -2.47 6.06 -32.63
C GLU A 191 -1.11 5.95 -33.32
N VAL A 192 -0.75 4.75 -33.75
CA VAL A 192 0.49 4.50 -34.47
C VAL A 192 0.16 4.17 -35.90
N SER A 193 0.67 4.98 -36.83
CA SER A 193 0.58 4.76 -38.27
C SER A 193 1.90 4.23 -38.80
N ALA A 194 1.89 3.05 -39.41
CA ALA A 194 3.03 2.42 -40.07
C ALA A 194 2.83 2.42 -41.58
N ILE A 195 3.75 3.01 -42.33
CA ILE A 195 3.72 2.98 -43.81
C ILE A 195 4.51 1.77 -44.26
N LEU A 196 3.80 0.83 -44.86
CA LEU A 196 4.36 -0.42 -45.40
C LEU A 196 4.31 -0.38 -46.93
N ASP A 197 5.31 -0.95 -47.60
CA ASP A 197 5.38 -1.15 -49.04
C ASP A 197 5.43 -2.64 -49.34
N ALA A 198 4.45 -3.14 -50.09
CA ALA A 198 4.34 -4.54 -50.47
C ALA A 198 4.55 -4.72 -51.97
N GLY A 199 5.48 -5.57 -52.37
CA GLY A 199 5.76 -5.85 -53.76
C GLY A 199 4.64 -6.66 -54.46
N ALA A 200 3.84 -7.39 -53.71
CA ALA A 200 2.70 -8.19 -54.15
C ALA A 200 1.65 -8.27 -53.04
N ALA A 201 0.44 -8.68 -53.36
CA ALA A 201 -0.58 -8.96 -52.34
C ALA A 201 -0.08 -10.04 -51.38
N THR A 202 -0.01 -9.70 -50.09
CA THR A 202 0.58 -10.58 -49.07
C THR A 202 -0.03 -10.32 -47.68
N PRO A 203 -0.21 -11.36 -46.84
CA PRO A 203 -0.52 -11.13 -45.44
C PRO A 203 0.71 -10.55 -44.75
N ALA A 204 0.54 -9.49 -43.98
CA ALA A 204 1.56 -8.86 -43.17
C ALA A 204 1.23 -9.07 -41.70
N GLN A 205 2.14 -9.69 -40.96
CA GLN A 205 2.09 -9.71 -39.51
C GLN A 205 2.78 -8.44 -39.00
N VAL A 206 2.05 -7.62 -38.28
CA VAL A 206 2.56 -6.38 -37.69
C VAL A 206 2.66 -6.54 -36.20
N GLU A 207 3.83 -6.26 -35.65
CA GLU A 207 4.13 -6.25 -34.21
C GLU A 207 4.40 -4.83 -33.79
N LEU A 208 3.73 -4.37 -32.74
CA LEU A 208 3.93 -3.06 -32.13
C LEU A 208 4.41 -3.25 -30.70
N SER A 209 5.48 -2.56 -30.30
CA SER A 209 5.86 -2.45 -28.91
C SER A 209 6.06 -0.98 -28.50
N TYR A 210 5.66 -0.65 -27.30
CA TYR A 210 5.79 0.69 -26.74
C TYR A 210 5.91 0.64 -25.23
N HIS A 211 6.48 1.69 -24.65
CA HIS A 211 6.49 1.90 -23.21
C HIS A 211 5.39 2.85 -22.77
N VAL A 212 4.81 2.54 -21.61
CA VAL A 212 3.79 3.34 -20.96
C VAL A 212 4.13 3.50 -19.48
N PRO A 213 4.07 4.73 -18.92
CA PRO A 213 4.18 4.95 -17.47
C PRO A 213 2.88 4.54 -16.75
N GLY A 214 2.91 4.55 -15.42
CA GLY A 214 1.72 4.26 -14.62
C GLY A 214 1.52 2.77 -14.34
N ALA A 215 2.54 1.95 -14.56
CA ALA A 215 2.59 0.58 -14.09
C ALA A 215 3.83 0.36 -13.23
N SER A 216 3.72 -0.55 -12.27
CA SER A 216 4.85 -0.96 -11.43
C SER A 216 4.58 -2.34 -10.84
N TRP A 217 5.62 -2.95 -10.33
CA TRP A 217 5.50 -4.16 -9.55
C TRP A 217 6.45 -4.14 -8.35
N ARG A 218 6.08 -4.89 -7.31
CA ARG A 218 6.92 -5.10 -6.12
C ARG A 218 6.86 -6.55 -5.66
N PRO A 219 7.95 -7.07 -5.08
CA PRO A 219 7.94 -8.38 -4.47
C PRO A 219 7.14 -8.36 -3.16
N LEU A 220 6.54 -9.50 -2.85
CA LEU A 220 5.83 -9.78 -1.62
C LEU A 220 6.11 -11.24 -1.24
N TYR A 221 6.30 -11.50 0.05
CA TYR A 221 6.59 -12.84 0.53
C TYR A 221 5.58 -13.29 1.56
N ASP A 222 5.19 -14.57 1.47
CA ASP A 222 4.55 -15.30 2.54
C ASP A 222 5.53 -16.38 3.01
N LEU A 223 5.92 -16.28 4.27
CA LEU A 223 6.92 -17.13 4.92
C LEU A 223 6.19 -18.00 5.94
N THR A 224 6.06 -19.29 5.68
CA THR A 224 5.41 -20.22 6.58
C THR A 224 6.43 -21.15 7.22
N LEU A 225 6.60 -21.05 8.53
CA LEU A 225 7.45 -21.94 9.30
C LEU A 225 6.66 -23.16 9.75
N ASP A 226 7.17 -24.36 9.41
CA ASP A 226 6.69 -25.65 9.90
C ASP A 226 7.88 -26.49 10.41
N GLY A 227 8.04 -26.57 11.72
CA GLY A 227 9.23 -27.15 12.34
C GLY A 227 10.51 -26.40 11.95
N GLU A 228 11.45 -27.09 11.31
CA GLU A 228 12.72 -26.53 10.80
C GLU A 228 12.66 -26.25 9.28
N GLN A 229 11.47 -26.27 8.67
CA GLN A 229 11.24 -25.97 7.27
C GLN A 229 10.57 -24.61 7.13
N LEU A 230 11.15 -23.72 6.35
CA LEU A 230 10.58 -22.45 5.96
C LEU A 230 10.06 -22.55 4.53
N GLU A 231 8.74 -22.57 4.37
CA GLU A 231 8.12 -22.46 3.06
C GLU A 231 8.05 -20.98 2.65
N VAL A 232 8.61 -20.67 1.51
CA VAL A 232 8.64 -19.34 0.91
C VAL A 232 7.69 -19.29 -0.28
N SER A 233 6.60 -18.54 -0.17
CA SER A 233 5.78 -18.15 -1.32
C SER A 233 6.25 -16.77 -1.79
N TYR A 234 6.98 -16.75 -2.91
CA TYR A 234 7.47 -15.53 -3.54
C TYR A 234 6.44 -15.02 -4.53
N LEU A 235 5.86 -13.89 -4.24
CA LEU A 235 4.77 -13.26 -4.98
C LEU A 235 5.22 -11.94 -5.61
N ALA A 236 4.55 -11.53 -6.67
CA ALA A 236 4.61 -10.18 -7.21
C ALA A 236 3.26 -9.50 -7.05
N GLU A 237 3.28 -8.27 -6.61
CA GLU A 237 2.13 -7.38 -6.64
C GLU A 237 2.32 -6.37 -7.78
N VAL A 238 1.43 -6.46 -8.77
CA VAL A 238 1.44 -5.61 -9.97
C VAL A 238 0.33 -4.59 -9.81
N THR A 239 0.64 -3.31 -10.04
CA THR A 239 -0.33 -2.22 -10.11
C THR A 239 -0.21 -1.51 -11.45
N GLN A 240 -1.35 -1.13 -12.05
CA GLN A 240 -1.30 -0.39 -13.29
C GLN A 240 -2.47 0.59 -13.42
N GLN A 241 -2.18 1.76 -13.97
CA GLN A 241 -3.11 2.82 -14.33
C GLN A 241 -2.67 3.44 -15.67
N THR A 242 -2.37 2.56 -16.64
CA THR A 242 -1.85 2.97 -17.95
C THR A 242 -2.92 3.53 -18.88
N GLY A 243 -4.20 3.26 -18.57
CA GLY A 243 -5.36 3.63 -19.38
C GLY A 243 -5.78 2.56 -20.38
N GLU A 244 -5.20 1.36 -20.31
CA GLU A 244 -5.63 0.19 -21.07
C GLU A 244 -5.64 -1.06 -20.17
N ASP A 245 -6.68 -1.87 -20.30
CA ASP A 245 -6.77 -3.15 -19.59
C ASP A 245 -5.86 -4.18 -20.25
N TRP A 246 -5.08 -4.90 -19.45
CA TRP A 246 -4.30 -6.01 -19.94
C TRP A 246 -5.11 -7.29 -19.77
N PRO A 247 -5.52 -7.95 -20.87
CA PRO A 247 -6.20 -9.24 -20.78
C PRO A 247 -5.24 -10.31 -20.26
N ALA A 248 -5.71 -11.55 -20.12
CA ALA A 248 -4.86 -12.66 -19.70
C ALA A 248 -3.73 -12.90 -20.72
N VAL A 249 -2.60 -12.27 -20.50
CA VAL A 249 -1.42 -12.27 -21.40
C VAL A 249 -0.18 -12.79 -20.69
N GLU A 250 0.84 -13.08 -21.46
CA GLU A 250 2.17 -13.39 -20.93
C GLU A 250 2.71 -12.17 -20.18
N LEU A 251 2.96 -12.34 -18.87
CA LEU A 251 3.47 -11.30 -18.00
C LEU A 251 4.93 -11.57 -17.65
N VAL A 252 5.77 -10.57 -17.85
CA VAL A 252 7.19 -10.59 -17.53
C VAL A 252 7.49 -9.48 -16.54
N LEU A 253 8.17 -9.78 -15.43
CA LEU A 253 8.53 -8.84 -14.38
C LEU A 253 10.02 -8.54 -14.46
N ALA A 254 10.40 -7.29 -14.73
CA ALA A 254 11.78 -6.88 -14.84
C ALA A 254 12.23 -6.04 -13.63
N THR A 255 13.42 -6.32 -13.12
CA THR A 255 13.99 -5.59 -11.99
C THR A 255 14.64 -4.26 -12.40
N THR A 256 14.94 -4.12 -13.68
CA THR A 256 15.51 -2.89 -14.25
C THR A 256 14.57 -1.70 -14.07
N ARG A 257 15.16 -0.55 -13.78
CA ARG A 257 14.48 0.75 -13.93
C ARG A 257 14.86 1.34 -15.28
N ARG A 258 13.95 2.04 -15.93
CA ARG A 258 14.31 2.88 -17.07
C ARG A 258 15.17 4.03 -16.57
N GLY A 259 16.49 3.81 -16.53
CA GLY A 259 17.41 4.88 -16.22
C GLY A 259 17.32 5.96 -17.30
N ARG A 260 17.08 7.22 -16.95
CA ARG A 260 17.61 8.30 -17.77
C ARG A 260 19.11 8.13 -17.74
N PHE A 261 19.70 7.93 -18.91
CA PHE A 261 21.15 7.87 -19.04
C PHE A 261 21.68 9.29 -18.84
N GLU A 262 21.90 9.68 -17.59
CA GLU A 262 22.43 11.01 -17.21
C GLU A 262 23.97 11.04 -17.25
N GLY A 263 24.58 10.02 -17.85
CA GLY A 263 26.04 9.83 -17.86
C GLY A 263 26.51 9.00 -16.65
N LEU A 264 27.77 8.65 -16.65
CA LEU A 264 28.41 8.02 -15.50
C LEU A 264 28.62 9.07 -14.41
N PRO A 265 28.34 8.76 -13.13
CA PRO A 265 28.62 9.69 -12.05
C PRO A 265 30.12 9.96 -11.97
N GLU A 266 30.48 11.24 -12.03
CA GLU A 266 31.85 11.70 -11.82
C GLU A 266 32.10 11.96 -10.34
N LEU A 267 33.25 11.52 -9.85
CA LEU A 267 33.62 11.71 -8.46
C LEU A 267 34.27 13.09 -8.27
N ASP A 268 33.59 13.98 -7.58
CA ASP A 268 34.16 15.27 -7.19
C ASP A 268 35.24 15.09 -6.11
N PRO A 269 36.32 15.90 -6.15
CA PRO A 269 37.38 15.82 -5.15
C PRO A 269 36.85 16.14 -3.75
N TRP A 270 37.14 15.29 -2.78
CA TRP A 270 36.76 15.50 -1.37
C TRP A 270 37.86 16.36 -0.68
N TYR A 271 37.56 17.64 -0.48
CA TYR A 271 38.47 18.57 0.18
C TYR A 271 38.27 18.55 1.70
N VAL A 272 39.35 18.30 2.46
CA VAL A 272 39.42 18.51 3.91
C VAL A 272 40.14 19.81 4.25
N GLY A 273 39.51 20.63 5.07
CA GLY A 273 40.06 21.92 5.50
C GLY A 273 40.01 22.07 7.03
N LYS A 274 40.74 23.05 7.57
CA LYS A 274 40.68 23.39 9.01
C LYS A 274 39.26 23.87 9.34
N ALA A 275 38.65 23.29 10.41
CA ALA A 275 37.38 23.78 10.95
C ALA A 275 37.51 25.24 11.40
N VAL A 276 36.80 26.14 10.73
CA VAL A 276 36.61 27.51 11.22
C VAL A 276 35.43 27.50 12.17
N PRO A 277 35.59 27.84 13.49
CA PRO A 277 34.46 27.84 14.41
C PRO A 277 33.37 28.80 13.92
N PRO A 278 32.11 28.38 13.87
CA PRO A 278 31.04 29.25 13.44
C PRO A 278 30.87 30.43 14.40
N PRO A 279 30.58 31.63 13.90
CA PRO A 279 30.28 32.78 14.75
C PRO A 279 29.08 32.45 15.65
N LYS A 280 29.18 32.75 16.94
CA LYS A 280 28.11 32.56 17.93
C LYS A 280 26.86 33.33 17.49
N ARG A 281 25.89 32.65 16.90
CA ARG A 281 24.55 33.20 16.64
C ARG A 281 23.70 33.09 17.94
N PRO A 282 22.93 34.15 18.28
CA PRO A 282 22.01 34.06 19.40
C PRO A 282 20.92 33.00 19.15
N LEU A 283 20.62 32.19 20.17
CA LEU A 283 19.55 31.19 20.13
C LEU A 283 18.19 31.87 19.97
N MET A 284 17.65 31.80 18.77
CA MET A 284 16.21 31.98 18.57
C MET A 284 15.52 30.63 18.80
N ALA A 285 14.56 30.62 19.71
CA ALA A 285 13.77 29.44 20.08
C ALA A 285 13.05 28.85 18.84
N ARG A 286 13.43 27.63 18.47
CA ARG A 286 12.75 26.86 17.44
C ARG A 286 11.49 26.24 18.04
N ARG A 287 10.35 26.76 17.63
CA ARG A 287 9.02 26.19 17.92
C ARG A 287 8.93 24.82 17.20
N ALA A 288 8.83 23.76 17.97
CA ALA A 288 8.62 22.41 17.48
C ALA A 288 7.24 22.32 16.81
N MET A 289 7.19 22.06 15.52
CA MET A 289 5.98 21.58 14.85
C MET A 289 5.87 20.06 15.07
N ALA A 290 4.81 19.68 15.77
CA ALA A 290 4.43 18.27 15.90
C ALA A 290 3.91 17.77 14.55
N PHE A 291 4.55 16.76 13.99
CA PHE A 291 4.01 15.99 12.88
C PHE A 291 2.97 15.01 13.42
N ASN A 292 1.73 15.23 13.06
CA ASN A 292 0.67 14.24 13.22
C ASN A 292 0.91 13.10 12.21
N ALA A 293 1.24 11.92 12.73
CA ALA A 293 1.19 10.69 11.95
C ALA A 293 -0.29 10.33 11.73
N ALA A 294 -0.73 10.44 10.49
CA ALA A 294 -2.03 9.93 10.07
C ALA A 294 -1.97 8.39 10.04
N ALA A 295 -2.88 7.77 10.76
CA ALA A 295 -3.09 6.34 10.75
C ALA A 295 -3.53 5.88 9.35
N ALA A 296 -2.85 4.88 8.81
CA ALA A 296 -3.24 4.20 7.58
C ALA A 296 -4.50 3.36 7.82
N PRO A 297 -5.43 3.28 6.86
CA PRO A 297 -6.60 2.43 6.99
C PRO A 297 -6.19 0.95 6.85
N GLN A 298 -6.66 0.14 7.79
CA GLN A 298 -6.59 -1.31 7.74
C GLN A 298 -7.36 -1.81 6.52
N ALA A 299 -6.65 -2.40 5.57
CA ALA A 299 -7.26 -3.18 4.51
C ALA A 299 -7.71 -4.52 5.06
N ALA A 300 -8.98 -4.84 4.89
CA ALA A 300 -9.57 -6.13 5.23
C ALA A 300 -8.88 -7.24 4.44
N ALA A 301 -8.47 -8.30 5.15
CA ALA A 301 -7.93 -9.51 4.57
C ALA A 301 -9.05 -10.23 3.80
N ALA A 302 -8.89 -10.33 2.48
CA ALA A 302 -9.64 -11.27 1.68
C ALA A 302 -8.91 -12.62 1.72
N GLU A 303 -9.55 -13.61 2.32
CA GLU A 303 -9.16 -15.01 2.24
C GLU A 303 -9.22 -15.46 0.77
N ALA A 304 -8.08 -15.85 0.24
CA ALA A 304 -8.04 -16.62 -1.00
C ALA A 304 -7.50 -18.01 -0.66
N ALA A 305 -8.39 -18.95 -0.48
CA ALA A 305 -8.07 -20.37 -0.54
C ALA A 305 -7.62 -20.69 -1.98
N GLY A 306 -6.33 -20.92 -2.17
CA GLY A 306 -5.77 -21.38 -3.44
C GLY A 306 -5.68 -22.90 -3.44
N PRO A 307 -5.93 -23.55 -4.58
CA PRO A 307 -5.75 -25.01 -4.72
C PRO A 307 -4.27 -25.36 -4.65
N GLU A 308 -3.99 -26.54 -4.11
CA GLU A 308 -2.71 -27.22 -4.19
C GLU A 308 -2.15 -27.13 -5.62
N ALA A 309 -0.98 -26.53 -5.77
CA ALA A 309 -0.35 -26.36 -7.07
C ALA A 309 1.10 -26.82 -7.00
N ASP A 310 1.45 -27.65 -7.97
CA ASP A 310 2.80 -28.00 -8.36
C ASP A 310 3.77 -26.83 -8.21
N VAL A 311 4.99 -27.12 -7.79
CA VAL A 311 6.10 -26.16 -7.63
C VAL A 311 6.42 -25.54 -8.99
N LEU A 312 5.75 -24.42 -9.28
CA LEU A 312 5.94 -23.64 -10.50
C LEU A 312 6.91 -22.50 -10.19
N MET A 313 8.16 -22.62 -10.60
CA MET A 313 9.15 -21.56 -10.51
C MET A 313 9.12 -20.70 -11.78
N ALA A 314 9.19 -19.37 -11.63
CA ALA A 314 9.43 -18.49 -12.76
C ALA A 314 10.79 -18.79 -13.38
N GLU A 315 10.87 -18.83 -14.72
CA GLU A 315 12.14 -18.96 -15.40
C GLU A 315 12.95 -17.66 -15.24
N LEU A 316 14.16 -17.80 -14.68
CA LEU A 316 15.14 -16.73 -14.65
C LEU A 316 15.80 -16.66 -16.02
N SER A 317 15.63 -15.57 -16.74
CA SER A 317 16.26 -15.34 -18.03
C SER A 317 17.22 -14.16 -17.96
N ASP A 318 18.47 -14.39 -18.36
CA ASP A 318 19.42 -13.31 -18.62
C ASP A 318 19.01 -12.59 -19.90
N SER A 319 18.17 -11.56 -19.78
CA SER A 319 17.80 -10.75 -20.92
C SER A 319 18.67 -9.50 -21.05
N VAL A 320 18.83 -9.09 -22.28
CA VAL A 320 19.61 -7.95 -22.78
C VAL A 320 19.47 -6.71 -21.90
N GLY A 321 20.53 -6.42 -21.10
CA GLY A 321 20.64 -5.25 -20.22
C GLY A 321 20.55 -5.65 -18.74
N ALA A 322 21.58 -5.46 -18.02
CA ALA A 322 21.90 -5.55 -16.58
C ALA A 322 20.77 -5.80 -15.52
N GLY A 323 19.70 -6.52 -15.81
CA GLY A 323 18.62 -6.79 -14.86
C GLY A 323 18.01 -8.18 -14.99
N LEU A 324 17.53 -8.68 -13.87
CA LEU A 324 16.84 -9.97 -13.79
C LEU A 324 15.42 -9.85 -14.31
N VAL A 325 14.94 -10.93 -14.92
CA VAL A 325 13.61 -11.03 -15.50
C VAL A 325 12.94 -12.29 -14.96
N TYR A 326 11.75 -12.13 -14.37
CA TYR A 326 10.90 -13.21 -13.92
C TYR A 326 9.72 -13.37 -14.88
N ARG A 327 9.62 -14.49 -15.56
CA ARG A 327 8.51 -14.83 -16.45
C ARG A 327 7.41 -15.49 -15.63
N VAL A 328 6.26 -14.88 -15.56
CA VAL A 328 5.08 -15.45 -14.86
C VAL A 328 4.50 -16.56 -15.71
N GLN A 329 4.37 -17.75 -15.14
CA GLN A 329 3.99 -18.95 -15.90
C GLN A 329 2.50 -18.99 -16.27
N ARG A 330 1.64 -18.31 -15.53
CA ARG A 330 0.21 -18.26 -15.82
C ARG A 330 -0.16 -16.89 -16.35
N PRO A 331 -0.85 -16.81 -17.49
CA PRO A 331 -1.38 -15.55 -18.00
C PRO A 331 -2.22 -14.87 -16.92
N LEU A 332 -1.99 -13.57 -16.71
CA LEU A 332 -2.70 -12.76 -15.75
C LEU A 332 -3.41 -11.60 -16.45
N ALA A 333 -4.68 -11.41 -16.12
CA ALA A 333 -5.40 -10.20 -16.49
C ALA A 333 -5.18 -9.12 -15.44
N VAL A 334 -4.75 -7.93 -15.88
CA VAL A 334 -4.52 -6.79 -15.00
C VAL A 334 -5.30 -5.59 -15.52
N PRO A 335 -6.46 -5.24 -14.95
CA PRO A 335 -7.23 -4.07 -15.34
C PRO A 335 -6.50 -2.77 -14.95
N ALA A 336 -6.86 -1.68 -15.65
CA ALA A 336 -6.29 -0.34 -15.40
C ALA A 336 -6.95 0.41 -14.24
N ASP A 337 -7.26 -0.30 -13.17
CA ASP A 337 -7.98 0.20 -11.99
C ASP A 337 -7.07 0.84 -10.93
N GLY A 338 -5.74 0.72 -11.09
CA GLY A 338 -4.75 1.16 -10.11
C GLY A 338 -4.70 0.29 -8.85
N GLY A 339 -5.49 -0.78 -8.79
CA GLY A 339 -5.51 -1.73 -7.69
C GLY A 339 -4.32 -2.70 -7.72
N PRO A 340 -4.03 -3.38 -6.60
CA PRO A 340 -2.98 -4.39 -6.52
C PRO A 340 -3.46 -5.75 -7.03
N HIS A 341 -2.76 -6.31 -8.01
CA HIS A 341 -3.00 -7.64 -8.57
C HIS A 341 -1.83 -8.55 -8.25
N LYS A 342 -2.08 -9.67 -7.55
CA LYS A 342 -1.04 -10.58 -7.08
C LYS A 342 -0.85 -11.76 -8.03
N THR A 343 0.41 -12.13 -8.26
CA THR A 343 0.79 -13.32 -9.02
C THR A 343 1.97 -14.01 -8.35
N SER A 344 2.11 -15.32 -8.57
CA SER A 344 3.21 -16.10 -8.00
C SER A 344 4.43 -16.03 -8.91
N ILE A 345 5.60 -15.74 -8.31
CA ILE A 345 6.91 -15.89 -8.92
C ILE A 345 7.46 -17.30 -8.67
N GLY A 346 7.30 -17.81 -7.44
CA GLY A 346 7.76 -19.14 -7.07
C GLY A 346 7.31 -19.56 -5.68
N ARG A 347 7.36 -20.86 -5.43
CA ARG A 347 7.11 -21.46 -4.10
C ARG A 347 8.17 -22.54 -3.87
N PHE A 348 8.86 -22.47 -2.75
CA PHE A 348 9.95 -23.39 -2.42
C PHE A 348 10.18 -23.47 -0.92
N GLY A 349 10.73 -24.61 -0.48
CA GLY A 349 11.11 -24.85 0.91
C GLY A 349 12.60 -24.56 1.13
N LEU A 350 12.93 -24.00 2.28
CA LEU A 350 14.30 -23.75 2.74
C LEU A 350 14.48 -24.35 4.13
N ASP A 351 15.64 -24.93 4.40
CA ASP A 351 16.00 -25.40 5.73
C ASP A 351 16.29 -24.21 6.65
N ALA A 352 15.68 -24.19 7.83
CA ALA A 352 15.82 -23.13 8.81
C ALA A 352 16.45 -23.64 10.10
N ALA A 353 17.57 -23.08 10.49
CA ALA A 353 18.15 -23.30 11.81
C ALA A 353 17.52 -22.31 12.80
N LEU A 354 16.79 -22.84 13.78
CA LEU A 354 16.04 -22.05 14.75
C LEU A 354 16.83 -21.82 16.03
N ASP A 355 16.86 -20.58 16.49
CA ASP A 355 17.33 -20.18 17.81
C ASP A 355 16.46 -19.05 18.37
N HIS A 356 16.78 -18.62 19.60
CA HIS A 356 16.13 -17.48 20.23
C HIS A 356 17.14 -16.38 20.50
N LEU A 357 16.74 -15.14 20.23
CA LEU A 357 17.48 -13.95 20.59
C LEU A 357 16.83 -13.27 21.78
N ALA A 358 17.59 -12.99 22.82
CA ALA A 358 17.14 -12.22 23.98
C ALA A 358 18.05 -11.02 24.21
N VAL A 359 17.47 -9.83 24.36
CA VAL A 359 18.17 -8.58 24.68
C VAL A 359 17.53 -7.97 25.93
N PRO A 360 17.76 -8.56 27.14
CA PRO A 360 16.99 -8.26 28.33
C PRO A 360 17.22 -6.85 28.90
N VAL A 361 18.19 -6.12 28.39
CA VAL A 361 18.37 -4.69 28.69
C VAL A 361 17.33 -3.82 27.99
N LEU A 362 16.73 -4.29 26.89
CA LEU A 362 15.71 -3.59 26.09
C LEU A 362 14.30 -4.12 26.38
N ALA A 363 14.14 -5.45 26.38
CA ALA A 363 12.85 -6.10 26.59
C ALA A 363 13.04 -7.45 27.30
N PRO A 364 12.13 -7.87 28.20
CA PRO A 364 12.21 -9.16 28.91
C PRO A 364 11.69 -10.33 28.08
N GLU A 365 11.80 -10.26 26.78
CA GLU A 365 11.22 -11.19 25.80
C GLU A 365 12.33 -11.91 25.05
N ALA A 366 12.03 -13.13 24.59
CA ALA A 366 12.85 -13.87 23.66
C ALA A 366 12.17 -13.92 22.29
N TYR A 367 12.93 -13.60 21.27
CA TYR A 367 12.46 -13.58 19.88
C TYR A 367 12.93 -14.84 19.18
N LEU A 368 11.99 -15.59 18.59
CA LEU A 368 12.33 -16.71 17.73
C LEU A 368 13.01 -16.17 16.47
N ARG A 369 14.18 -16.69 16.15
CA ARG A 369 14.97 -16.33 14.97
C ARG A 369 15.25 -17.58 14.15
N ALA A 370 15.20 -17.44 12.83
CA ALA A 370 15.60 -18.44 11.88
C ALA A 370 16.79 -17.95 11.09
N THR A 371 17.85 -18.75 11.03
CA THR A 371 18.94 -18.60 10.09
C THR A 371 18.68 -19.53 8.92
N VAL A 372 18.60 -18.98 7.71
CA VAL A 372 18.14 -19.66 6.51
C VAL A 372 19.12 -19.43 5.36
N THR A 373 19.47 -20.47 4.62
CA THR A 373 20.23 -20.33 3.38
C THR A 373 19.30 -20.36 2.18
N ASN A 374 19.37 -19.37 1.29
CA ASN A 374 18.60 -19.36 0.05
C ASN A 374 19.13 -20.44 -0.91
N SER A 375 18.67 -21.66 -0.77
CA SER A 375 19.03 -22.78 -1.66
C SER A 375 18.27 -22.76 -2.99
N SER A 376 17.35 -21.79 -3.19
CA SER A 376 16.66 -21.64 -4.47
C SER A 376 17.57 -20.98 -5.53
N PRO A 377 17.28 -21.18 -6.82
CA PRO A 377 18.02 -20.49 -7.90
C PRO A 377 17.62 -19.01 -8.06
N LEU A 378 16.65 -18.52 -7.28
CA LEU A 378 16.09 -17.18 -7.43
C LEU A 378 16.84 -16.16 -6.55
N LEU A 379 17.06 -14.97 -7.08
CA LEU A 379 17.40 -13.82 -6.26
C LEU A 379 16.13 -13.35 -5.52
N LEU A 380 16.18 -13.32 -4.20
CA LEU A 380 15.11 -12.71 -3.41
C LEU A 380 15.35 -11.20 -3.38
N LEU A 381 14.35 -10.45 -3.87
CA LEU A 381 14.43 -8.99 -3.92
C LEU A 381 13.92 -8.38 -2.61
N PRO A 382 14.36 -7.16 -2.25
CA PRO A 382 13.90 -6.53 -1.02
C PRO A 382 12.41 -6.23 -1.08
N GLY A 383 11.68 -6.68 -0.05
CA GLY A 383 10.23 -6.51 0.01
C GLY A 383 9.61 -6.95 1.33
N PRO A 384 8.34 -6.58 1.56
CA PRO A 384 7.61 -6.99 2.75
C PRO A 384 7.35 -8.49 2.74
N ALA A 385 7.45 -9.09 3.92
CA ALA A 385 7.23 -10.51 4.14
C ALA A 385 6.24 -10.71 5.31
N ARG A 386 5.20 -11.49 5.06
CA ARG A 386 4.27 -11.94 6.09
C ARG A 386 4.76 -13.26 6.66
N VAL A 387 4.79 -13.36 7.97
CA VAL A 387 5.30 -14.54 8.68
C VAL A 387 4.14 -15.31 9.27
N PHE A 388 4.12 -16.61 9.03
CA PHE A 388 3.14 -17.54 9.55
C PHE A 388 3.86 -18.67 10.29
N HIS A 389 3.26 -19.16 11.37
CA HIS A 389 3.64 -20.39 12.04
C HIS A 389 2.52 -21.41 11.85
N GLY A 390 2.73 -22.38 10.98
CA GLY A 390 1.64 -23.19 10.45
C GLY A 390 0.58 -22.32 9.76
N THR A 391 -0.65 -22.34 10.26
CA THR A 391 -1.75 -21.51 9.74
C THR A 391 -1.93 -20.17 10.45
N GLN A 392 -1.16 -19.91 11.51
CA GLN A 392 -1.32 -18.71 12.33
C GLN A 392 -0.42 -17.58 11.82
N PHE A 393 -1.02 -16.41 11.55
CA PHE A 393 -0.27 -15.19 11.26
C PHE A 393 0.47 -14.70 12.52
N VAL A 394 1.77 -14.51 12.41
CA VAL A 394 2.66 -14.09 13.52
C VAL A 394 2.99 -12.60 13.41
N GLY A 395 3.24 -12.10 12.21
CA GLY A 395 3.62 -10.72 12.01
C GLY A 395 4.14 -10.43 10.61
N GLU A 396 4.66 -9.23 10.44
CA GLU A 396 5.30 -8.78 9.20
C GLU A 396 6.76 -8.45 9.45
N THR A 397 7.59 -8.76 8.49
CA THR A 397 9.02 -8.41 8.44
C THR A 397 9.37 -7.90 7.04
N ALA A 398 10.61 -7.55 6.81
CA ALA A 398 11.11 -7.18 5.49
C ALA A 398 12.31 -8.08 5.16
N LEU A 399 12.27 -8.67 3.97
CA LEU A 399 13.46 -9.28 3.39
C LEU A 399 14.33 -8.21 2.75
N GLU A 400 15.63 -8.32 2.92
CA GLU A 400 16.61 -7.61 2.12
C GLU A 400 16.89 -8.37 0.82
N THR A 401 17.86 -7.92 0.03
CA THR A 401 18.29 -8.67 -1.15
C THR A 401 19.08 -9.89 -0.70
N VAL A 402 18.65 -11.10 -1.10
CA VAL A 402 19.34 -12.35 -0.77
C VAL A 402 19.65 -13.11 -2.06
N ALA A 403 20.93 -13.28 -2.36
CA ALA A 403 21.37 -14.05 -3.52
C ALA A 403 21.18 -15.57 -3.32
N ALA A 404 21.22 -16.32 -4.42
CA ALA A 404 21.25 -17.77 -4.35
C ALA A 404 22.50 -18.24 -3.59
N GLY A 405 22.32 -19.10 -2.59
CA GLY A 405 23.38 -19.59 -1.71
C GLY A 405 23.75 -18.66 -0.56
N GLU A 406 23.15 -17.48 -0.45
CA GLU A 406 23.37 -16.52 0.63
C GLU A 406 22.55 -16.87 1.88
N GLU A 407 23.16 -16.67 3.05
CA GLU A 407 22.50 -16.85 4.35
C GLU A 407 21.85 -15.55 4.81
N PHE A 408 20.66 -15.64 5.40
CA PHE A 408 19.93 -14.50 5.95
C PHE A 408 19.20 -14.88 7.22
N GLU A 409 18.91 -13.89 8.06
CA GLU A 409 18.18 -14.06 9.30
C GLU A 409 16.76 -13.54 9.20
N LEU A 410 15.81 -14.26 9.82
CA LEU A 410 14.42 -13.87 9.94
C LEU A 410 14.00 -13.82 11.39
N GLN A 411 13.28 -12.76 11.77
CA GLN A 411 12.61 -12.66 13.06
C GLN A 411 11.18 -13.21 12.91
N LEU A 412 10.87 -14.21 13.72
CA LEU A 412 9.63 -14.97 13.65
C LEU A 412 8.65 -14.66 14.80
N GLY A 413 8.87 -13.54 15.48
CA GLY A 413 8.04 -13.07 16.59
C GLY A 413 8.55 -13.45 17.97
N VAL A 414 7.78 -13.11 19.01
CA VAL A 414 8.08 -13.41 20.41
C VAL A 414 7.67 -14.84 20.73
N ASP A 415 8.51 -15.56 21.46
CA ASP A 415 8.18 -16.87 22.03
C ASP A 415 7.97 -16.78 23.54
N ASP A 416 6.71 -16.77 23.96
CA ASP A 416 6.31 -16.67 25.37
C ASP A 416 6.73 -17.90 26.21
N GLN A 417 7.17 -18.99 25.57
CA GLN A 417 7.67 -20.19 26.26
C GLN A 417 9.13 -20.06 26.70
N ILE A 418 9.82 -19.01 26.29
CA ILE A 418 11.16 -18.67 26.77
C ILE A 418 11.06 -17.42 27.62
N ARG A 419 11.20 -17.60 28.92
CA ARG A 419 11.15 -16.52 29.88
C ARG A 419 12.56 -15.97 30.16
N VAL A 420 12.69 -14.66 30.08
CA VAL A 420 13.96 -13.97 30.33
C VAL A 420 13.78 -12.93 31.43
N GLU A 421 14.65 -12.95 32.43
CA GLU A 421 14.61 -11.97 33.50
C GLU A 421 16.01 -11.40 33.75
N ARG A 422 16.14 -10.07 33.85
CA ARG A 422 17.40 -9.37 34.17
C ARG A 422 17.28 -8.65 35.48
N LYS A 423 18.14 -8.98 36.42
CA LYS A 423 18.15 -8.40 37.77
C LYS A 423 19.49 -7.72 38.09
N LEU A 424 19.43 -6.51 38.65
CA LEU A 424 20.58 -5.86 39.25
C LEU A 424 20.88 -6.54 40.61
N ARG A 425 22.02 -7.24 40.72
CA ARG A 425 22.42 -7.96 41.94
C ARG A 425 23.32 -7.13 42.82
N ARG A 426 24.12 -6.24 42.25
CA ARG A 426 25.10 -5.46 43.00
C ARG A 426 25.24 -4.05 42.43
N ARG A 427 25.18 -3.06 43.31
CA ARG A 427 25.60 -1.69 43.03
C ARG A 427 26.29 -1.14 44.26
N GLY A 428 27.61 -0.98 44.20
CA GLY A 428 28.43 -0.50 45.31
C GLY A 428 29.39 0.58 44.80
N THR A 429 29.73 1.52 45.69
CA THR A 429 30.76 2.52 45.42
C THR A 429 31.84 2.41 46.50
N SER A 430 33.08 2.24 46.11
CA SER A 430 34.24 2.23 47.01
C SER A 430 35.18 3.40 46.65
N LYS A 431 35.88 3.90 47.65
CA LYS A 431 36.95 4.90 47.50
C LYS A 431 38.28 4.23 47.77
N ALA A 432 39.24 4.46 46.90
CA ALA A 432 40.61 4.05 47.22
C ALA A 432 41.16 4.90 48.38
N VAL A 433 41.87 4.24 49.30
CA VAL A 433 42.45 4.89 50.46
C VAL A 433 43.61 5.81 50.10
N ILE A 434 44.26 5.57 48.97
CA ILE A 434 45.37 6.36 48.41
C ILE A 434 45.09 6.61 46.93
N GLY A 435 45.17 7.87 46.46
CA GLY A 435 45.13 8.22 45.03
C GLY A 435 43.83 8.86 44.51
N GLY A 436 42.81 9.09 45.34
CA GLY A 436 41.62 9.86 44.97
C GLY A 436 40.73 9.23 43.87
N THR A 437 40.87 7.93 43.59
CA THR A 437 40.05 7.19 42.62
C THR A 437 38.79 6.65 43.30
N ARG A 438 37.67 6.77 42.61
CA ARG A 438 36.40 6.11 42.98
C ARG A 438 36.17 4.94 42.03
N THR A 439 35.67 3.85 42.58
CA THR A 439 35.28 2.66 41.82
C THR A 439 33.81 2.38 42.08
N ILE A 440 33.03 2.33 41.00
CA ILE A 440 31.64 1.90 41.00
C ILE A 440 31.62 0.43 40.53
N ASP A 441 31.02 -0.44 41.35
CA ASP A 441 30.93 -1.87 41.09
C ASP A 441 29.48 -2.24 40.83
N ILE A 442 29.20 -2.79 39.65
CA ILE A 442 27.85 -3.12 39.17
C ILE A 442 27.84 -4.57 38.71
N GLY A 443 26.85 -5.33 39.16
CA GLY A 443 26.67 -6.73 38.80
C GLY A 443 25.21 -7.04 38.43
N TYR A 444 25.02 -7.76 37.34
CA TYR A 444 23.74 -8.23 36.86
C TYR A 444 23.67 -9.75 36.85
N GLU A 445 22.47 -10.26 36.97
CA GLU A 445 22.11 -11.65 36.72
C GLU A 445 20.97 -11.68 35.72
N ILE A 446 21.14 -12.49 34.68
CA ILE A 446 20.13 -12.78 33.67
C ILE A 446 19.74 -14.24 33.79
N THR A 447 18.48 -14.51 34.03
CA THR A 447 17.92 -15.87 34.10
C THR A 447 17.12 -16.13 32.84
N VAL A 448 17.36 -17.27 32.20
CA VAL A 448 16.63 -17.74 31.03
C VAL A 448 16.02 -19.11 31.35
N GLU A 449 14.70 -19.21 31.22
CA GLU A 449 13.94 -20.45 31.50
C GLU A 449 13.31 -20.93 30.20
N ASN A 450 13.55 -22.20 29.83
CA ASN A 450 12.92 -22.84 28.69
C ASN A 450 11.71 -23.65 29.15
N HIS A 451 10.50 -23.16 28.91
CA HIS A 451 9.24 -23.88 29.20
C HIS A 451 8.75 -24.77 28.06
N ARG A 452 9.46 -24.80 26.92
CA ARG A 452 9.17 -25.71 25.80
C ARG A 452 9.48 -27.16 26.19
N GLN A 453 8.86 -28.11 25.48
CA GLN A 453 9.18 -29.54 25.67
C GLN A 453 10.50 -29.94 25.00
N GLY A 454 10.95 -29.20 23.98
CA GLY A 454 12.17 -29.48 23.22
C GLY A 454 13.35 -28.63 23.67
N LYS A 455 14.54 -29.07 23.26
CA LYS A 455 15.77 -28.28 23.41
C LYS A 455 15.73 -27.05 22.51
N THR A 456 16.36 -26.00 22.96
CA THR A 456 16.56 -24.79 22.16
C THR A 456 17.90 -24.14 22.50
N ARG A 457 18.34 -23.21 21.67
CA ARG A 457 19.49 -22.34 21.91
C ARG A 457 18.97 -20.92 22.11
N VAL A 458 19.44 -20.24 23.15
CA VAL A 458 19.11 -18.83 23.40
C VAL A 458 20.39 -18.01 23.34
N SER A 459 20.48 -17.11 22.38
CA SER A 459 21.54 -16.11 22.28
C SER A 459 21.15 -14.90 23.12
N VAL A 460 21.85 -14.69 24.24
CA VAL A 460 21.59 -13.59 25.16
C VAL A 460 22.59 -12.48 24.89
N HIS A 461 22.08 -11.30 24.54
CA HIS A 461 22.88 -10.10 24.31
C HIS A 461 22.67 -9.08 25.40
N ASP A 462 23.76 -8.62 26.00
CA ASP A 462 23.76 -7.51 26.98
C ASP A 462 25.01 -6.64 26.74
N ARG A 463 25.19 -5.60 27.50
CA ARG A 463 26.30 -4.66 27.33
C ARG A 463 26.85 -4.11 28.62
N ILE A 464 28.12 -3.79 28.59
CA ILE A 464 28.76 -2.93 29.58
C ILE A 464 29.01 -1.54 28.97
N PRO A 465 29.05 -0.47 29.78
CA PRO A 465 29.32 0.86 29.24
C PRO A 465 30.74 0.95 28.65
N VAL A 466 30.93 1.80 27.65
CA VAL A 466 32.21 2.14 27.08
C VAL A 466 32.50 3.61 27.40
N SER A 467 33.71 3.91 27.82
CA SER A 467 34.10 5.28 28.12
C SER A 467 34.58 6.02 26.90
N THR A 468 34.10 7.24 26.72
CA THR A 468 34.63 8.21 25.74
C THR A 468 35.70 9.14 26.33
N ASP A 469 35.97 9.01 27.63
CA ASP A 469 36.93 9.82 28.39
C ASP A 469 38.08 8.93 28.91
N GLY A 470 39.31 9.33 28.66
CA GLY A 470 40.52 8.58 29.07
C GLY A 470 40.71 8.43 30.57
N ASP A 471 40.10 9.31 31.39
CA ASP A 471 40.17 9.26 32.85
C ASP A 471 39.15 8.29 33.45
N ILE A 472 38.16 7.81 32.67
CA ILE A 472 37.17 6.83 33.11
C ILE A 472 37.51 5.47 32.51
N LYS A 473 37.71 4.47 33.36
CA LYS A 473 38.07 3.12 32.93
C LYS A 473 36.97 2.13 33.29
N VAL A 474 36.42 1.48 32.29
CA VAL A 474 35.45 0.39 32.45
C VAL A 474 36.18 -0.95 32.32
N ARG A 475 35.93 -1.89 33.22
CA ARG A 475 36.55 -3.21 33.19
C ARG A 475 35.52 -4.29 33.54
N LEU A 476 35.34 -5.25 32.66
CA LEU A 476 34.65 -6.49 32.97
C LEU A 476 35.50 -7.27 33.99
N ARG A 477 34.90 -7.71 35.10
CA ARG A 477 35.61 -8.37 36.23
C ARG A 477 35.32 -9.86 36.32
N GLU A 478 34.05 -10.18 36.31
CA GLU A 478 33.57 -11.56 36.49
C GLU A 478 32.46 -11.83 35.51
N THR A 479 32.48 -13.01 34.94
CA THR A 479 31.41 -13.55 34.11
C THR A 479 31.24 -15.03 34.42
N SER A 480 30.01 -15.50 34.49
CA SER A 480 29.70 -16.92 34.66
C SER A 480 28.36 -17.21 33.98
N PRO A 481 28.37 -17.97 32.87
CA PRO A 481 29.52 -18.45 32.11
C PRO A 481 30.32 -17.32 31.44
N ALA A 482 31.46 -17.62 30.86
CA ALA A 482 32.18 -16.68 30.00
C ALA A 482 31.34 -16.34 28.75
N PRO A 483 31.35 -15.08 28.27
CA PRO A 483 30.66 -14.74 27.04
C PRO A 483 31.31 -15.44 25.84
N SER A 484 30.50 -15.87 24.90
CA SER A 484 30.94 -16.44 23.61
C SER A 484 31.60 -15.39 22.71
N ALA A 485 31.14 -14.13 22.85
CA ALA A 485 31.71 -12.98 22.13
C ALA A 485 31.67 -11.72 23.01
N GLN A 486 32.67 -10.86 22.80
CA GLN A 486 32.72 -9.50 23.38
C GLN A 486 33.25 -8.55 22.33
N THR A 487 32.55 -7.43 22.12
CA THR A 487 32.97 -6.38 21.17
C THR A 487 33.69 -5.24 21.88
N ASP A 488 34.44 -4.44 21.10
CA ASP A 488 35.08 -3.20 21.61
C ASP A 488 34.06 -2.14 22.05
N LEU A 489 32.80 -2.26 21.58
CA LEU A 489 31.67 -1.41 21.98
C LEU A 489 31.00 -1.88 23.28
N GLY A 490 31.56 -2.90 23.91
CA GLY A 490 31.12 -3.40 25.23
C GLY A 490 29.93 -4.36 25.15
N GLU A 491 29.54 -4.83 23.96
CA GLU A 491 28.52 -5.86 23.83
C GLU A 491 29.05 -7.22 24.27
N LEU A 492 28.21 -7.97 24.97
CA LEU A 492 28.48 -9.31 25.48
C LEU A 492 27.42 -10.27 24.95
N THR A 493 27.85 -11.38 24.38
CA THR A 493 26.96 -12.42 23.84
C THR A 493 27.20 -13.74 24.58
N TRP A 494 26.12 -14.42 24.97
CA TRP A 494 26.18 -15.79 25.54
C TRP A 494 25.26 -16.70 24.72
N GLU A 495 25.78 -17.83 24.32
CA GLU A 495 25.03 -18.91 23.68
C GLU A 495 24.63 -19.94 24.73
N LEU A 496 23.34 -20.02 25.05
CA LEU A 496 22.82 -20.91 26.10
C LEU A 496 22.04 -22.07 25.47
N PRO A 497 22.62 -23.27 25.37
CA PRO A 497 21.83 -24.46 25.04
C PRO A 497 20.97 -24.84 26.27
N LEU A 498 19.66 -24.96 26.06
CA LEU A 498 18.68 -25.27 27.10
C LEU A 498 17.84 -26.48 26.69
N GLU A 499 17.80 -27.50 27.51
CA GLU A 499 16.85 -28.61 27.36
C GLU A 499 15.43 -28.17 27.77
N GLY A 500 14.41 -28.96 27.42
CA GLY A 500 13.03 -28.68 27.81
C GLY A 500 12.88 -28.63 29.33
N GLY A 501 12.30 -27.53 29.85
CA GLY A 501 12.13 -27.28 31.27
C GLY A 501 13.40 -26.83 32.00
N GLN A 502 14.50 -26.56 31.31
CA GLN A 502 15.77 -26.15 31.90
C GLN A 502 15.85 -24.63 32.11
N GLU A 503 16.54 -24.22 33.19
CA GLU A 503 16.92 -22.84 33.50
C GLU A 503 18.44 -22.68 33.38
N ALA A 504 18.90 -21.55 32.85
CA ALA A 504 20.29 -21.12 32.93
C ALA A 504 20.39 -19.68 33.42
N ALA A 505 21.48 -19.40 34.16
CA ALA A 505 21.75 -18.06 34.65
C ALA A 505 23.10 -17.56 34.16
N VAL A 506 23.10 -16.35 33.62
CA VAL A 506 24.30 -15.58 33.30
C VAL A 506 24.51 -14.52 34.34
N ARG A 507 25.71 -14.51 34.94
CA ARG A 507 26.11 -13.47 35.89
C ARG A 507 27.32 -12.75 35.34
N TYR A 508 27.29 -11.44 35.37
CA TYR A 508 28.45 -10.63 35.03
C TYR A 508 28.58 -9.42 35.93
N ARG A 509 29.83 -8.98 36.13
CA ARG A 509 30.17 -7.83 36.96
C ARG A 509 31.23 -6.99 36.29
N PHE A 510 31.06 -5.68 36.34
CA PHE A 510 32.03 -4.71 35.82
C PHE A 510 32.27 -3.58 36.80
N THR A 511 33.43 -2.96 36.70
CA THR A 511 33.81 -1.80 37.51
C THR A 511 34.03 -0.59 36.60
N VAL A 512 33.59 0.58 37.12
CA VAL A 512 33.88 1.89 36.50
C VAL A 512 34.78 2.66 37.48
N GLU A 513 36.02 2.90 37.08
CA GLU A 513 37.04 3.61 37.83
C GLU A 513 37.16 5.03 37.30
N HIS A 514 37.09 6.06 38.16
CA HIS A 514 37.19 7.46 37.77
C HIS A 514 37.80 8.32 38.88
N PRO A 515 38.42 9.47 38.59
CA PRO A 515 38.89 10.45 39.57
C PRO A 515 37.73 10.95 40.46
N ALA A 516 38.01 11.26 41.74
CA ALA A 516 36.98 11.66 42.71
C ALA A 516 36.25 12.96 42.34
N GLN A 517 36.88 13.84 41.56
CA GLN A 517 36.33 15.10 41.08
C GLN A 517 35.51 14.96 39.82
N VAL A 518 35.53 13.82 39.13
CA VAL A 518 34.74 13.54 37.92
C VAL A 518 33.42 12.95 38.33
N THR A 519 32.33 13.48 37.84
CA THR A 519 30.99 12.91 37.98
C THR A 519 30.69 12.06 36.74
N VAL A 520 30.49 10.76 36.95
CA VAL A 520 30.09 9.83 35.88
C VAL A 520 28.59 9.91 35.69
N THR A 521 28.16 10.11 34.46
CA THR A 521 26.74 10.10 34.04
C THR A 521 26.51 8.93 33.10
N GLY A 522 25.29 8.41 33.05
CA GLY A 522 24.91 7.30 32.13
C GLY A 522 25.09 5.89 32.71
N LEU A 523 25.18 5.74 34.05
CA LEU A 523 25.22 4.45 34.73
C LEU A 523 23.88 4.11 35.39
#